data_47b79aa5f49a8a8248a58d4838276102
#
_entry.id   47b79aa5f49a8a8248a58d4838276102
#
_cell.length_a   1.000
_cell.length_b   1.000
_cell.length_c   1.000
_cell.angle_alpha   90.00
_cell.angle_beta   90.00
_cell.angle_gamma   90.00
#
_symmetry.space_group_name_H-M   'P 1'
#
loop_
_entity.id
_entity.type
_entity.pdbx_description
1 polymer ?
#
loop_
_entity_poly.entity_id
_entity_poly.type
_entity_poly.pdbx_seq_one_letter_code
_entity_poly.pdbx_strand_id
1 'polypeptide(L)'
;PWINRRTKKRFSLSPREYRCAAHWDTAKLLKKFHPDGESLPLARFFSLPEQVYYGYPMKYELRLSDLVLQSTAKTSIRQKVDRFFTAGGGSLSVLSDYAAASKNELNVEVNAFVGCHEAGKLPPALGMNSSLTTRSGLYVGVEFYGNWSRYARLSSDLYMELLPSLGVSRRDGYDIEC
;
A
#
# COMPACT_ATOMS: atom_id res chain seq x y z
N PRO A 1 -18.95 -13.85 25.68
CA PRO A 1 -18.72 -13.24 27.00
C PRO A 1 -17.27 -12.85 27.26
N TRP A 2 -16.26 -13.71 26.94
CA TRP A 2 -14.85 -13.45 27.24
C TRP A 2 -14.22 -12.35 26.36
N ILE A 3 -14.47 -12.39 25.05
CA ILE A 3 -14.01 -11.38 24.10
C ILE A 3 -14.54 -10.00 24.50
N ASN A 4 -15.82 -9.88 24.80
CA ASN A 4 -16.43 -8.62 25.21
C ASN A 4 -15.76 -8.01 26.44
N ARG A 5 -15.43 -8.82 27.46
CA ARG A 5 -14.76 -8.34 28.67
C ARG A 5 -13.33 -7.82 28.36
N ARG A 6 -12.55 -8.53 27.55
CA ARG A 6 -11.19 -8.12 27.20
C ARG A 6 -11.18 -6.85 26.33
N THR A 7 -12.06 -6.78 25.34
CA THR A 7 -12.17 -5.59 24.48
C THR A 7 -12.58 -4.38 25.32
N LYS A 8 -13.60 -4.52 26.16
CA LYS A 8 -14.05 -3.43 27.04
C LYS A 8 -12.99 -2.99 28.04
N LYS A 9 -12.23 -3.94 28.61
CA LYS A 9 -11.11 -3.62 29.51
C LYS A 9 -9.98 -2.85 28.79
N ARG A 10 -9.72 -3.16 27.52
CA ARG A 10 -8.61 -2.56 26.77
C ARG A 10 -8.97 -1.26 26.08
N PHE A 11 -10.14 -1.19 25.45
CA PHE A 11 -10.58 -0.08 24.62
C PHE A 11 -11.69 0.76 25.26
N SER A 12 -12.21 0.37 26.42
CA SER A 12 -13.37 0.98 27.09
C SER A 12 -14.69 0.86 26.30
N LEU A 13 -14.68 0.12 25.20
CA LEU A 13 -15.77 -0.11 24.27
C LEU A 13 -16.02 -1.61 24.10
N SER A 14 -17.26 -2.01 23.80
CA SER A 14 -17.52 -3.36 23.31
C SER A 14 -16.98 -3.55 21.89
N PRO A 15 -16.79 -4.80 21.40
CA PRO A 15 -16.37 -5.04 20.02
C PRO A 15 -17.26 -4.39 18.97
N ARG A 16 -18.57 -4.30 19.24
CA ARG A 16 -19.53 -3.65 18.33
C ARG A 16 -19.34 -2.14 18.34
N GLU A 17 -19.26 -1.52 19.51
CA GLU A 17 -19.04 -0.09 19.66
C GLU A 17 -17.69 0.32 19.05
N TYR A 18 -16.64 -0.48 19.25
CA TYR A 18 -15.33 -0.24 18.67
C TYR A 18 -15.36 -0.23 17.13
N ARG A 19 -16.08 -1.17 16.51
CA ARG A 19 -16.23 -1.23 15.04
C ARG A 19 -17.04 -0.07 14.46
N CYS A 20 -17.98 0.46 15.24
CA CYS A 20 -18.84 1.56 14.82
C CYS A 20 -18.29 2.93 15.24
N ALA A 21 -17.15 3.00 15.91
CA ALA A 21 -16.54 4.26 16.31
C ALA A 21 -16.03 5.04 15.09
N ALA A 22 -16.29 6.34 15.07
CA ALA A 22 -15.81 7.23 14.02
C ALA A 22 -14.26 7.31 13.96
N HIS A 23 -13.60 7.10 15.11
CA HIS A 23 -12.14 7.04 15.23
C HIS A 23 -11.73 5.85 16.07
N TRP A 24 -10.72 5.12 15.63
CA TRP A 24 -10.16 4.00 16.36
C TRP A 24 -8.93 4.45 17.15
N ASP A 25 -8.96 4.18 18.45
CA ASP A 25 -7.79 4.39 19.32
C ASP A 25 -6.75 3.29 19.05
N THR A 26 -5.87 3.56 18.10
CA THR A 26 -4.81 2.65 17.69
C THR A 26 -3.66 2.59 18.71
N ALA A 27 -3.53 3.58 19.60
CA ALA A 27 -2.50 3.59 20.65
C ALA A 27 -2.63 2.42 21.63
N LYS A 28 -3.84 1.87 21.75
CA LYS A 28 -4.13 0.69 22.59
C LYS A 28 -3.97 -0.65 21.85
N LEU A 29 -3.64 -0.64 20.57
CA LEU A 29 -3.30 -1.87 19.86
C LEU A 29 -1.96 -2.43 20.38
N LEU A 30 -1.80 -3.74 20.31
CA LEU A 30 -0.50 -4.35 20.57
C LEU A 30 0.45 -3.94 19.44
N LYS A 31 1.63 -3.46 19.82
CA LYS A 31 2.68 -3.25 18.82
C LYS A 31 2.98 -4.58 18.13
N LYS A 32 3.17 -4.53 16.83
CA LYS A 32 3.58 -5.68 16.05
C LYS A 32 4.97 -6.14 16.56
N PHE A 33 5.12 -7.44 16.71
CA PHE A 33 6.42 -8.00 17.05
C PHE A 33 7.28 -8.01 15.79
N HIS A 34 8.39 -7.28 15.83
CA HIS A 34 9.43 -7.32 14.80
C HIS A 34 10.54 -8.26 15.29
N PRO A 35 10.60 -9.51 14.79
CA PRO A 35 11.55 -10.51 15.28
C PRO A 35 13.02 -10.10 15.09
N ASP A 36 13.26 -9.23 14.12
CA ASP A 36 14.61 -8.82 13.72
C ASP A 36 15.08 -7.53 14.39
N GLY A 37 14.31 -6.99 15.36
CA GLY A 37 14.65 -5.72 16.04
C GLY A 37 14.65 -4.49 15.10
N GLU A 38 14.06 -4.63 13.92
CA GLU A 38 14.02 -3.57 12.91
C GLU A 38 13.13 -2.42 13.36
N SER A 39 13.62 -1.21 13.29
CA SER A 39 12.83 0.00 13.47
C SER A 39 11.96 0.26 12.23
N LEU A 40 10.80 0.90 12.45
CA LEU A 40 10.01 1.43 11.34
C LEU A 40 10.86 2.42 10.52
N PRO A 41 10.66 2.49 9.21
CA PRO A 41 11.38 3.43 8.36
C PRO A 41 11.05 4.88 8.77
N LEU A 42 12.01 5.78 8.57
CA LEU A 42 11.81 7.20 8.84
C LEU A 42 10.82 7.78 7.84
N ALA A 43 9.73 8.33 8.37
CA ALA A 43 8.71 9.00 7.57
C ALA A 43 9.05 10.47 7.32
N ARG A 44 8.75 10.94 6.12
CA ARG A 44 8.83 12.35 5.73
C ARG A 44 7.52 12.80 5.13
N PHE A 45 7.10 14.01 5.47
CA PHE A 45 5.93 14.65 4.85
C PHE A 45 6.38 15.56 3.72
N PHE A 46 5.68 15.48 2.59
CA PHE A 46 5.93 16.33 1.44
C PHE A 46 4.67 16.54 0.62
N SER A 47 4.60 17.68 -0.08
CA SER A 47 3.52 17.96 -0.99
C SER A 47 3.92 17.57 -2.41
N LEU A 48 3.05 16.83 -3.08
CA LEU A 48 3.19 16.55 -4.51
C LEU A 48 2.14 17.32 -5.30
N PRO A 49 2.49 17.88 -6.46
CA PRO A 49 1.51 18.35 -7.42
C PRO A 49 0.76 17.17 -8.04
N GLU A 50 -0.26 17.46 -8.82
CA GLU A 50 -0.86 16.50 -9.72
C GLU A 50 0.19 15.98 -10.69
N GLN A 51 0.28 14.66 -10.87
CA GLN A 51 1.27 14.01 -11.71
C GLN A 51 0.60 13.02 -12.65
N VAL A 52 1.08 12.99 -13.90
CA VAL A 52 0.63 12.04 -14.93
C VAL A 52 1.68 10.96 -15.08
N TYR A 53 1.25 9.71 -15.00
CA TYR A 53 2.08 8.53 -15.25
C TYR A 53 1.63 7.85 -16.53
N TYR A 54 2.55 7.31 -17.28
CA TYR A 54 2.33 6.59 -18.53
C TYR A 54 2.77 5.14 -18.35
N GLY A 55 1.93 4.16 -18.71
CA GLY A 55 2.28 2.77 -18.47
C GLY A 55 1.13 1.78 -18.65
N TYR A 56 1.08 0.77 -17.79
CA TYR A 56 0.12 -0.33 -17.80
C TYR A 56 -0.84 -0.31 -16.61
N PRO A 57 -2.16 -0.30 -16.84
CA PRO A 57 -3.13 -0.64 -15.82
C PRO A 57 -3.14 -2.15 -15.58
N MET A 58 -3.32 -2.52 -14.32
CA MET A 58 -3.52 -3.89 -13.86
C MET A 58 -4.68 -3.93 -12.87
N LYS A 59 -5.55 -4.92 -12.99
CA LYS A 59 -6.64 -5.13 -12.04
C LYS A 59 -6.66 -6.58 -11.62
N TYR A 60 -6.74 -6.84 -10.31
CA TYR A 60 -6.80 -8.19 -9.77
C TYR A 60 -7.49 -8.18 -8.39
N GLU A 61 -7.98 -9.34 -7.98
CA GLU A 61 -8.51 -9.55 -6.64
C GLU A 61 -7.53 -10.36 -5.80
N LEU A 62 -7.42 -9.99 -4.53
CA LEU A 62 -6.65 -10.69 -3.51
C LEU A 62 -7.53 -11.01 -2.32
N ARG A 63 -7.28 -12.13 -1.67
CA ARG A 63 -7.83 -12.34 -0.34
C ARG A 63 -7.16 -11.37 0.65
N LEU A 64 -7.93 -10.88 1.60
CA LEU A 64 -7.42 -9.99 2.65
C LEU A 64 -6.23 -10.60 3.41
N SER A 65 -6.24 -11.94 3.61
CA SER A 65 -5.13 -12.68 4.18
C SER A 65 -3.85 -12.63 3.35
N ASP A 66 -3.97 -12.50 2.03
CA ASP A 66 -2.84 -12.59 1.10
C ASP A 66 -2.18 -11.23 0.86
N LEU A 67 -2.80 -10.13 1.33
CA LEU A 67 -2.18 -8.80 1.33
C LEU A 67 -0.89 -8.74 2.16
N VAL A 68 -0.82 -9.56 3.19
CA VAL A 68 0.31 -9.62 4.14
C VAL A 68 1.37 -10.63 3.68
N LEU A 69 0.99 -11.61 2.86
CA LEU A 69 1.86 -12.69 2.38
C LEU A 69 2.28 -12.43 0.92
N GLN A 70 3.30 -13.17 0.47
CA GLN A 70 3.75 -13.12 -0.94
C GLN A 70 2.62 -13.58 -1.86
N SER A 71 1.90 -12.63 -2.43
CA SER A 71 0.81 -12.92 -3.35
C SER A 71 1.30 -13.10 -4.79
N THR A 72 0.56 -13.88 -5.57
CA THR A 72 0.75 -14.01 -7.03
C THR A 72 0.73 -12.64 -7.74
N ALA A 73 0.02 -11.67 -7.19
CA ALA A 73 -0.07 -10.32 -7.70
C ALA A 73 1.26 -9.55 -7.57
N LYS A 74 1.93 -9.63 -6.42
CA LYS A 74 3.26 -9.03 -6.23
C LYS A 74 4.28 -9.67 -7.18
N THR A 75 4.15 -10.96 -7.45
CA THR A 75 4.97 -11.65 -8.46
C THR A 75 4.72 -11.11 -9.87
N SER A 76 3.48 -10.86 -10.26
CA SER A 76 3.14 -10.26 -11.55
C SER A 76 3.68 -8.83 -11.69
N ILE A 77 3.58 -8.01 -10.65
CA ILE A 77 4.16 -6.67 -10.62
C ILE A 77 5.67 -6.77 -10.79
N ARG A 78 6.34 -7.62 -10.02
CA ARG A 78 7.79 -7.85 -10.12
C ARG A 78 8.21 -8.22 -11.53
N GLN A 79 7.52 -9.16 -12.19
CA GLN A 79 7.84 -9.55 -13.56
C GLN A 79 7.71 -8.38 -14.55
N LYS A 80 6.76 -7.46 -14.36
CA LYS A 80 6.63 -6.27 -15.20
C LYS A 80 7.75 -5.26 -14.92
N VAL A 81 8.11 -5.08 -13.66
CA VAL A 81 9.25 -4.26 -13.23
C VAL A 81 10.54 -4.78 -13.85
N ASP A 82 10.80 -6.08 -13.73
CA ASP A 82 11.99 -6.73 -14.32
C ASP A 82 12.04 -6.56 -15.83
N ARG A 83 10.90 -6.72 -16.53
CA ARG A 83 10.81 -6.50 -17.98
C ARG A 83 11.10 -5.05 -18.39
N PHE A 84 10.60 -4.08 -17.60
CA PHE A 84 10.82 -2.67 -17.83
C PHE A 84 12.33 -2.33 -17.79
N PHE A 85 13.02 -2.77 -16.74
CA PHE A 85 14.44 -2.53 -16.61
C PHE A 85 15.27 -3.31 -17.63
N THR A 86 14.90 -4.53 -17.97
CA THR A 86 15.54 -5.32 -19.03
C THR A 86 15.42 -4.64 -20.40
N ALA A 87 14.31 -3.93 -20.64
CA ALA A 87 14.11 -3.17 -21.88
C ALA A 87 14.80 -1.79 -21.89
N GLY A 88 15.65 -1.49 -20.90
CA GLY A 88 16.40 -0.24 -20.81
C GLY A 88 15.60 0.92 -20.21
N GLY A 89 14.52 0.63 -19.48
CA GLY A 89 13.76 1.63 -18.73
C GLY A 89 14.60 2.25 -17.60
N GLY A 90 14.43 3.54 -17.37
CA GLY A 90 15.12 4.29 -16.32
C GLY A 90 14.37 4.24 -14.98
N SER A 91 13.61 5.27 -14.67
CA SER A 91 12.79 5.36 -13.44
C SER A 91 11.42 4.72 -13.66
N LEU A 92 10.96 3.93 -12.70
CA LEU A 92 9.68 3.26 -12.72
C LEU A 92 8.91 3.56 -11.45
N SER A 93 7.58 3.72 -11.58
CA SER A 93 6.67 3.82 -10.45
C SER A 93 5.63 2.71 -10.50
N VAL A 94 5.30 2.18 -9.34
CA VAL A 94 4.14 1.29 -9.14
C VAL A 94 3.12 2.05 -8.32
N LEU A 95 1.93 2.22 -8.87
CA LEU A 95 0.83 2.89 -8.21
C LEU A 95 -0.23 1.86 -7.87
N SER A 96 -0.73 1.86 -6.64
CA SER A 96 -1.72 0.88 -6.18
C SER A 96 -2.86 1.55 -5.42
N ASP A 97 -4.08 1.20 -5.79
CA ASP A 97 -5.28 1.58 -5.05
C ASP A 97 -6.07 0.33 -4.66
N TYR A 98 -6.70 0.37 -3.48
CA TYR A 98 -7.35 -0.78 -2.86
C TYR A 98 -8.81 -0.45 -2.59
N ALA A 99 -9.71 -1.32 -3.05
CA ALA A 99 -11.14 -1.22 -2.81
C ALA A 99 -11.70 -2.55 -2.29
N ALA A 100 -12.80 -2.50 -1.58
CA ALA A 100 -13.53 -3.72 -1.22
C ALA A 100 -14.05 -4.40 -2.49
N ALA A 101 -13.83 -5.70 -2.61
CA ALA A 101 -14.36 -6.46 -3.73
C ALA A 101 -15.88 -6.58 -3.64
N SER A 102 -16.58 -6.29 -4.72
CA SER A 102 -18.05 -6.24 -4.76
C SER A 102 -18.74 -7.57 -4.51
N LYS A 103 -18.04 -8.69 -4.70
CA LYS A 103 -18.61 -10.05 -4.64
C LYS A 103 -18.25 -10.83 -3.37
N ASN A 104 -17.25 -10.40 -2.62
CA ASN A 104 -16.78 -11.14 -1.44
C ASN A 104 -16.11 -10.18 -0.45
N GLU A 105 -16.68 -10.03 0.73
CA GLU A 105 -16.16 -9.16 1.80
C GLU A 105 -14.75 -9.54 2.29
N LEU A 106 -14.28 -10.75 2.00
CA LEU A 106 -12.93 -11.22 2.33
C LEU A 106 -11.90 -10.93 1.24
N ASN A 107 -12.32 -10.39 0.10
CA ASN A 107 -11.45 -10.05 -1.02
C ASN A 107 -11.29 -8.53 -1.13
N VAL A 108 -10.12 -8.15 -1.59
CA VAL A 108 -9.76 -6.77 -1.92
C VAL A 108 -9.50 -6.70 -3.42
N GLU A 109 -10.13 -5.76 -4.08
CA GLU A 109 -9.81 -5.39 -5.45
C GLU A 109 -8.61 -4.45 -5.44
N VAL A 110 -7.60 -4.77 -6.23
CA VAL A 110 -6.41 -3.94 -6.38
C VAL A 110 -6.36 -3.40 -7.81
N ASN A 111 -6.38 -2.08 -7.93
CA ASN A 111 -6.12 -1.38 -9.17
C ASN A 111 -4.66 -0.91 -9.11
N ALA A 112 -3.79 -1.56 -9.87
CA ALA A 112 -2.39 -1.21 -9.95
C ALA A 112 -2.05 -0.60 -11.31
N PHE A 113 -1.05 0.26 -11.32
CA PHE A 113 -0.52 0.87 -12.53
C PHE A 113 1.01 0.85 -12.46
N VAL A 114 1.63 0.30 -13.48
CA VAL A 114 3.10 0.24 -13.59
C VAL A 114 3.56 1.12 -14.73
N GLY A 115 4.34 2.15 -14.43
CA GLY A 115 4.73 3.11 -15.46
C GLY A 115 5.76 4.14 -15.00
N CYS A 116 5.96 5.18 -15.76
CA CYS A 116 6.85 6.27 -15.41
C CYS A 116 6.20 7.64 -15.61
N HIS A 117 6.73 8.64 -14.92
CA HIS A 117 6.24 10.01 -14.99
C HIS A 117 6.56 10.70 -16.32
N GLU A 118 7.62 10.29 -17.00
CA GLU A 118 8.02 10.87 -18.28
C GLU A 118 7.70 9.93 -19.46
N ALA A 119 6.78 10.32 -20.31
CA ALA A 119 6.37 9.53 -21.49
C ALA A 119 7.55 9.13 -22.39
N GLY A 120 8.56 9.99 -22.53
CA GLY A 120 9.74 9.73 -23.34
C GLY A 120 10.71 8.68 -22.80
N LYS A 121 10.53 8.27 -21.53
CA LYS A 121 11.35 7.23 -20.89
C LYS A 121 10.73 5.83 -20.94
N LEU A 122 9.58 5.70 -21.58
CA LEU A 122 8.94 4.42 -21.79
C LEU A 122 9.66 3.65 -22.90
N PRO A 123 10.07 2.40 -22.65
CA PRO A 123 10.57 1.54 -23.71
C PRO A 123 9.48 1.27 -24.76
N PRO A 124 9.68 1.64 -26.03
CA PRO A 124 8.65 1.47 -27.08
C PRO A 124 8.18 0.02 -27.24
N ALA A 125 9.05 -0.93 -26.98
CA ALA A 125 8.77 -2.37 -27.07
C ALA A 125 7.70 -2.87 -26.07
N LEU A 126 7.34 -2.07 -25.07
CA LEU A 126 6.39 -2.49 -24.03
C LEU A 126 4.93 -2.12 -24.34
N GLY A 127 4.68 -1.34 -25.41
CA GLY A 127 3.30 -1.02 -25.84
C GLY A 127 2.46 -0.29 -24.78
N MET A 128 3.07 0.56 -24.00
CA MET A 128 2.47 1.28 -22.87
C MET A 128 1.58 2.43 -23.35
N ASN A 129 0.28 2.19 -23.46
CA ASN A 129 -0.67 3.11 -24.10
C ASN A 129 -1.65 3.77 -23.14
N SER A 130 -1.48 3.58 -21.84
CA SER A 130 -2.40 4.14 -20.83
C SER A 130 -1.73 5.25 -20.03
N SER A 131 -2.53 6.17 -19.52
CA SER A 131 -2.09 7.18 -18.58
C SER A 131 -2.95 7.15 -17.31
N LEU A 132 -2.34 7.52 -16.20
CA LEU A 132 -2.96 7.66 -14.89
C LEU A 132 -2.55 8.99 -14.28
N THR A 133 -3.52 9.72 -13.76
CA THR A 133 -3.26 10.98 -13.06
C THR A 133 -3.43 10.80 -11.55
N THR A 134 -2.42 11.16 -10.77
CA THR A 134 -2.51 11.19 -9.30
C THR A 134 -2.91 12.57 -8.82
N ARG A 135 -3.61 12.61 -7.69
CA ARG A 135 -4.06 13.87 -7.09
C ARG A 135 -2.91 14.61 -6.41
N SER A 136 -2.92 15.93 -6.49
CA SER A 136 -2.05 16.77 -5.66
C SER A 136 -2.40 16.65 -4.17
N GLY A 137 -1.44 16.98 -3.31
CA GLY A 137 -1.66 17.10 -1.88
C GLY A 137 -0.50 16.60 -1.02
N LEU A 138 -0.79 16.42 0.27
CA LEU A 138 0.18 15.96 1.25
C LEU A 138 0.34 14.43 1.18
N TYR A 139 1.58 13.99 1.15
CA TYR A 139 2.00 12.59 1.16
C TYR A 139 2.95 12.31 2.32
N VAL A 140 2.91 11.09 2.81
CA VAL A 140 3.91 10.53 3.71
C VAL A 140 4.76 9.57 2.90
N GLY A 141 6.05 9.80 2.85
CA GLY A 141 6.98 8.92 2.15
C GLY A 141 7.98 8.30 3.09
N VAL A 142 8.42 7.12 2.75
CA VAL A 142 9.49 6.38 3.42
C VAL A 142 10.49 5.90 2.39
N GLU A 143 11.77 5.93 2.76
CA GLU A 143 12.81 5.28 1.97
C GLU A 143 12.89 3.82 2.38
N PHE A 144 12.93 2.92 1.41
CA PHE A 144 13.02 1.49 1.66
C PHE A 144 14.29 0.93 1.00
N TYR A 145 15.08 0.25 1.83
CA TYR A 145 16.23 -0.53 1.40
C TYR A 145 16.10 -1.93 1.93
N GLY A 146 16.05 -2.92 1.05
CA GLY A 146 15.90 -4.31 1.49
C GLY A 146 15.64 -5.30 0.37
N ASN A 147 15.51 -6.56 0.76
CA ASN A 147 15.15 -7.62 -0.15
C ASN A 147 13.63 -7.67 -0.41
N TRP A 148 13.24 -8.51 -1.36
CA TRP A 148 11.84 -8.67 -1.76
C TRP A 148 10.92 -9.16 -0.61
N SER A 149 11.42 -9.98 0.30
CA SER A 149 10.63 -10.46 1.45
C SER A 149 10.30 -9.33 2.43
N ARG A 150 11.23 -8.40 2.66
CA ARG A 150 10.97 -7.19 3.45
C ARG A 150 9.99 -6.26 2.75
N TYR A 151 10.19 -6.01 1.46
CA TYR A 151 9.28 -5.21 0.66
C TYR A 151 7.84 -5.74 0.70
N ALA A 152 7.64 -7.05 0.64
CA ALA A 152 6.32 -7.66 0.72
C ALA A 152 5.58 -7.34 2.04
N ARG A 153 6.30 -7.07 3.14
CA ARG A 153 5.75 -6.69 4.44
C ARG A 153 5.59 -5.18 4.63
N LEU A 154 6.28 -4.38 3.83
CA LEU A 154 6.34 -2.92 3.99
C LEU A 154 4.96 -2.28 4.07
N SER A 155 4.05 -2.63 3.17
CA SER A 155 2.68 -2.10 3.18
C SER A 155 1.97 -2.34 4.52
N SER A 156 2.12 -3.55 5.09
CA SER A 156 1.54 -3.87 6.40
C SER A 156 2.15 -3.00 7.50
N ASP A 157 3.46 -2.80 7.49
CA ASP A 157 4.17 -2.00 8.50
C ASP A 157 3.76 -0.52 8.39
N LEU A 158 3.59 -0.01 7.17
CA LEU A 158 3.11 1.35 6.93
C LEU A 158 1.69 1.56 7.46
N TYR A 159 0.75 0.70 7.07
CA TYR A 159 -0.67 0.90 7.40
C TYR A 159 -1.03 0.52 8.83
N MET A 160 -0.40 -0.50 9.37
CA MET A 160 -0.77 -1.02 10.70
C MET A 160 0.02 -0.36 11.83
N GLU A 161 1.16 0.28 11.53
CA GLU A 161 2.01 0.85 12.56
C GLU A 161 2.42 2.29 12.29
N LEU A 162 3.04 2.58 11.13
CA LEU A 162 3.63 3.89 10.88
C LEU A 162 2.56 4.99 10.79
N LEU A 163 1.59 4.87 9.91
CA LEU A 163 0.53 5.87 9.75
C LEU A 163 -0.26 6.08 11.06
N PRO A 164 -0.70 5.02 11.77
CA PRO A 164 -1.33 5.18 13.08
C PRO A 164 -0.42 5.86 14.11
N SER A 165 0.87 5.57 14.13
CA SER A 165 1.82 6.20 15.07
C SER A 165 2.00 7.70 14.81
N LEU A 166 1.82 8.14 13.57
CA LEU A 166 1.87 9.53 13.15
C LEU A 166 0.52 10.25 13.32
N GLY A 167 -0.54 9.55 13.72
CA GLY A 167 -1.89 10.09 13.84
C GLY A 167 -2.53 10.47 12.49
N VAL A 168 -2.08 9.85 11.39
CA VAL A 168 -2.60 10.10 10.04
C VAL A 168 -3.25 8.84 9.46
N SER A 169 -4.13 9.05 8.48
CA SER A 169 -4.79 7.99 7.74
C SER A 169 -4.58 8.16 6.24
N ARG A 170 -4.65 7.06 5.53
CA ARG A 170 -4.66 7.06 4.06
C ARG A 170 -5.94 7.74 3.56
N ARG A 171 -5.81 8.63 2.59
CA ARG A 171 -6.94 9.15 1.81
C ARG A 171 -7.23 8.22 0.62
N ASP A 172 -8.39 8.39 0.00
CA ASP A 172 -8.69 7.73 -1.27
C ASP A 172 -7.70 8.16 -2.35
N GLY A 173 -7.17 7.20 -3.09
CA GLY A 173 -6.21 7.41 -4.17
C GLY A 173 -5.09 6.38 -4.17
N TYR A 174 -4.08 6.63 -4.98
CA TYR A 174 -2.98 5.71 -5.20
C TYR A 174 -1.85 5.87 -4.18
N ASP A 175 -1.36 4.75 -3.70
CA ASP A 175 -0.03 4.65 -3.10
C ASP A 175 0.99 4.65 -4.23
N ILE A 176 2.10 5.37 -4.05
CA ILE A 176 3.10 5.57 -5.09
C ILE A 176 4.43 4.99 -4.58
N GLU A 177 4.96 4.02 -5.31
CA GLU A 177 6.26 3.40 -5.08
C GLU A 177 7.17 3.76 -6.26
N CYS A 178 8.36 4.35 -5.98
CA CYS A 178 9.33 4.84 -6.97
C CYS A 178 10.72 4.25 -6.75
#